data_73cc97e3cdf766465d08e75c4c6a74bd
#
_entry.id   73cc97e3cdf766465d08e75c4c6a74bd
#
_cell.length_a   1.000
_cell.length_b   1.000
_cell.length_c   1.000
_cell.angle_alpha   90.00
_cell.angle_beta   90.00
_cell.angle_gamma   90.00
#
_symmetry.space_group_name_H-M   'P 1'
#
loop_
_entity.id
_entity.type
_entity.pdbx_description
1 polymer ?
#
loop_
_entity_poly.entity_id
_entity_poly.type
_entity_poly.pdbx_seq_one_letter_code
_entity_poly.pdbx_strand_id
1 'polypeptide(L)'
;ISIRKSGKETQIQTDENTIVFVPEHVTMTVNKGADKLAELSVNNTTLDINSLKFDSEIALKTNADYTWAVHVDISPSEAVASASMEIASANIVSVVAGLQLDASKVNPQMTEDDLIASILSATTTSVVNSQLMVAGTAPKIQEMIYALNNINASTDKEYAIAEAAVYNQYMDVNMQYTGDGVPFASVEAQPYLEYEYSYGDTHYEYYEVEPVIVFASDNSRYSFEEYFNEADFGNVLQ
;
A
#
# COMPACT_ATOMS: atom_id res chain seq x y z
N ILE A 1 -20.68 16.77 -20.14
CA ILE A 1 -20.29 15.44 -19.60
C ILE A 1 -21.02 14.38 -20.39
N SER A 2 -20.30 13.37 -20.86
CA SER A 2 -20.89 12.19 -21.48
C SER A 2 -20.41 10.92 -20.76
N ILE A 3 -21.33 9.95 -20.62
CA ILE A 3 -21.02 8.65 -20.02
C ILE A 3 -21.32 7.59 -21.08
N ARG A 4 -20.38 6.70 -21.33
CA ARG A 4 -20.52 5.58 -22.27
C ARG A 4 -20.16 4.29 -21.54
N LYS A 5 -21.01 3.29 -21.71
CA LYS A 5 -20.76 1.91 -21.33
C LYS A 5 -20.47 1.08 -22.58
N SER A 6 -19.59 0.11 -22.50
CA SER A 6 -19.27 -0.82 -23.60
C SER A 6 -18.74 -2.14 -23.04
N GLY A 7 -18.63 -3.15 -23.92
CA GLY A 7 -18.27 -4.51 -23.55
C GLY A 7 -19.46 -5.31 -23.02
N LYS A 8 -19.15 -6.44 -22.41
CA LYS A 8 -20.15 -7.30 -21.75
C LYS A 8 -20.54 -6.70 -20.41
N GLU A 9 -21.69 -7.08 -19.91
CA GLU A 9 -22.11 -6.79 -18.53
C GLU A 9 -22.05 -8.08 -17.73
N THR A 10 -21.37 -8.04 -16.57
CA THR A 10 -21.35 -9.14 -15.60
C THR A 10 -22.46 -8.90 -14.59
N GLN A 11 -23.31 -9.90 -14.43
CA GLN A 11 -24.38 -9.89 -13.44
C GLN A 11 -23.85 -10.36 -12.11
N ILE A 12 -24.02 -9.53 -11.07
CA ILE A 12 -23.63 -9.83 -9.70
C ILE A 12 -24.89 -9.83 -8.83
N GLN A 13 -25.11 -10.89 -8.08
CA GLN A 13 -26.10 -10.92 -7.04
C GLN A 13 -25.47 -10.48 -5.72
N THR A 14 -25.85 -9.31 -5.22
CA THR A 14 -25.28 -8.72 -3.99
C THR A 14 -26.00 -9.16 -2.73
N ASP A 15 -27.27 -9.53 -2.86
CA ASP A 15 -28.13 -10.12 -1.82
C ASP A 15 -29.25 -10.95 -2.47
N GLU A 16 -30.17 -11.52 -1.67
CA GLU A 16 -31.22 -12.39 -2.17
C GLU A 16 -32.15 -11.74 -3.23
N ASN A 17 -32.22 -10.40 -3.27
CA ASN A 17 -33.16 -9.67 -4.12
C ASN A 17 -32.48 -8.63 -5.04
N THR A 18 -31.18 -8.39 -4.90
CA THR A 18 -30.49 -7.33 -5.63
C THR A 18 -29.50 -7.91 -6.65
N ILE A 19 -29.74 -7.61 -7.91
CA ILE A 19 -28.85 -7.94 -9.01
C ILE A 19 -28.26 -6.63 -9.55
N VAL A 20 -26.93 -6.56 -9.61
CA VAL A 20 -26.18 -5.45 -10.18
C VAL A 20 -25.55 -5.89 -11.49
N PHE A 21 -25.66 -5.07 -12.53
CA PHE A 21 -24.99 -5.27 -13.80
C PHE A 21 -23.77 -4.39 -13.87
N VAL A 22 -22.58 -5.00 -13.87
CA VAL A 22 -21.30 -4.30 -13.95
C VAL A 22 -20.79 -4.38 -15.39
N PRO A 23 -20.69 -3.25 -16.11
CA PRO A 23 -20.18 -3.25 -17.46
C PRO A 23 -18.66 -3.48 -17.47
N GLU A 24 -18.17 -4.13 -18.50
CA GLU A 24 -16.75 -4.37 -18.71
C GLU A 24 -15.97 -3.05 -18.84
N HIS A 25 -16.56 -2.06 -19.53
CA HIS A 25 -15.95 -0.74 -19.68
C HIS A 25 -16.95 0.39 -19.42
N VAL A 26 -16.51 1.38 -18.64
CA VAL A 26 -17.22 2.66 -18.46
C VAL A 26 -16.26 3.80 -18.76
N THR A 27 -16.68 4.72 -19.60
CA THR A 27 -15.92 5.95 -19.85
C THR A 27 -16.80 7.16 -19.58
N MET A 28 -16.29 8.07 -18.77
CA MET A 28 -16.89 9.39 -18.53
C MET A 28 -15.96 10.47 -19.08
N THR A 29 -16.49 11.30 -19.99
CA THR A 29 -15.71 12.36 -20.61
C THR A 29 -16.28 13.71 -20.24
N VAL A 30 -15.41 14.66 -19.87
CA VAL A 30 -15.73 16.06 -19.62
C VAL A 30 -15.19 16.89 -20.77
N ASN A 31 -16.07 17.64 -21.48
CA ASN A 31 -15.71 18.48 -22.60
C ASN A 31 -16.10 19.94 -22.35
N LYS A 32 -15.35 20.87 -22.94
CA LYS A 32 -15.69 22.29 -23.06
C LYS A 32 -15.71 22.64 -24.55
N GLY A 33 -16.90 22.71 -25.12
CA GLY A 33 -17.04 22.78 -26.58
C GLY A 33 -16.54 21.48 -27.23
N ALA A 34 -15.60 21.61 -28.16
CA ALA A 34 -14.96 20.47 -28.84
C ALA A 34 -13.75 19.89 -28.06
N ASP A 35 -13.25 20.60 -27.04
CA ASP A 35 -12.04 20.23 -26.33
C ASP A 35 -12.38 19.25 -25.19
N LYS A 36 -11.73 18.09 -25.18
CA LYS A 36 -11.78 17.12 -24.08
C LYS A 36 -10.90 17.64 -22.93
N LEU A 37 -11.49 17.90 -21.77
CA LEU A 37 -10.78 18.37 -20.56
C LEU A 37 -10.30 17.23 -19.68
N ALA A 38 -11.10 16.19 -19.55
CA ALA A 38 -10.76 15.01 -18.75
C ALA A 38 -11.54 13.78 -19.21
N GLU A 39 -10.98 12.62 -18.94
CA GLU A 39 -11.59 11.32 -19.15
C GLU A 39 -11.32 10.41 -17.97
N LEU A 40 -12.40 9.90 -17.37
CA LEU A 40 -12.34 8.82 -16.40
C LEU A 40 -12.74 7.53 -17.11
N SER A 41 -11.91 6.51 -17.02
CA SER A 41 -12.20 5.17 -17.51
C SER A 41 -12.19 4.15 -16.37
N VAL A 42 -13.09 3.19 -16.44
CA VAL A 42 -13.10 1.98 -15.60
C VAL A 42 -13.11 0.79 -16.54
N ASN A 43 -12.12 -0.09 -16.39
CA ASN A 43 -11.95 -1.30 -17.18
C ASN A 43 -12.00 -2.50 -16.23
N ASN A 44 -13.04 -3.32 -16.33
CA ASN A 44 -13.23 -4.54 -15.56
C ASN A 44 -12.94 -5.72 -16.48
N THR A 45 -11.72 -6.24 -16.46
CA THR A 45 -11.33 -7.33 -17.37
C THR A 45 -11.77 -8.68 -16.86
N THR A 46 -11.86 -8.84 -15.54
CA THR A 46 -12.37 -10.05 -14.90
C THR A 46 -13.22 -9.70 -13.68
N LEU A 47 -14.38 -10.32 -13.58
CA LEU A 47 -15.23 -10.23 -12.41
C LEU A 47 -15.99 -11.55 -12.25
N ASP A 48 -15.48 -12.43 -11.40
CA ASP A 48 -16.07 -13.72 -11.08
C ASP A 48 -16.03 -13.97 -9.56
N ILE A 49 -17.17 -13.73 -8.92
CA ILE A 49 -17.34 -13.88 -7.46
C ILE A 49 -17.17 -15.35 -7.03
N ASN A 50 -17.59 -16.30 -7.88
CA ASN A 50 -17.56 -17.73 -7.50
C ASN A 50 -16.12 -18.26 -7.46
N SER A 51 -15.27 -17.79 -8.35
CA SER A 51 -13.84 -18.14 -8.36
C SER A 51 -12.96 -17.12 -7.65
N LEU A 52 -13.55 -16.08 -7.04
CA LEU A 52 -12.87 -14.97 -6.37
C LEU A 52 -11.80 -14.33 -7.26
N LYS A 53 -12.16 -14.08 -8.51
CA LYS A 53 -11.29 -13.37 -9.47
C LYS A 53 -11.86 -12.01 -9.76
N PHE A 54 -11.02 -11.01 -9.58
CA PHE A 54 -11.33 -9.63 -9.87
C PHE A 54 -10.11 -8.94 -10.48
N ASP A 55 -10.29 -8.31 -11.63
CA ASP A 55 -9.25 -7.50 -12.28
C ASP A 55 -9.93 -6.23 -12.81
N SER A 56 -9.54 -5.09 -12.27
CA SER A 56 -10.14 -3.79 -12.60
C SER A 56 -9.10 -2.67 -12.56
N GLU A 57 -9.16 -1.81 -13.55
CA GLU A 57 -8.40 -0.57 -13.62
C GLU A 57 -9.32 0.64 -13.67
N ILE A 58 -8.99 1.66 -12.88
CA ILE A 58 -9.60 2.99 -12.92
C ILE A 58 -8.52 3.98 -13.33
N ALA A 59 -8.73 4.73 -14.40
CA ALA A 59 -7.80 5.77 -14.84
C ALA A 59 -8.49 7.09 -15.09
N LEU A 60 -7.89 8.18 -14.61
CA LEU A 60 -8.26 9.57 -14.89
C LEU A 60 -7.17 10.23 -15.72
N LYS A 61 -7.51 10.69 -16.91
CA LYS A 61 -6.63 11.48 -17.80
C LYS A 61 -7.16 12.88 -17.96
N THR A 62 -6.27 13.88 -17.90
CA THR A 62 -6.61 15.27 -18.16
C THR A 62 -6.02 15.76 -19.49
N ASN A 63 -6.49 16.89 -19.99
CA ASN A 63 -5.92 17.53 -21.17
C ASN A 63 -4.53 18.16 -20.95
N ALA A 64 -4.06 18.21 -19.70
CA ALA A 64 -2.71 18.67 -19.33
C ALA A 64 -1.72 17.51 -19.17
N ASP A 65 -2.00 16.37 -19.80
CA ASP A 65 -1.18 15.15 -19.80
C ASP A 65 -0.96 14.52 -18.40
N TYR A 66 -1.82 14.83 -17.43
CA TYR A 66 -1.83 14.12 -16.15
C TYR A 66 -2.63 12.83 -16.29
N THR A 67 -2.03 11.74 -15.84
CA THR A 67 -2.71 10.44 -15.72
C THR A 67 -2.59 9.95 -14.28
N TRP A 68 -3.73 9.56 -13.71
CA TRP A 68 -3.82 8.84 -12.44
C TRP A 68 -4.44 7.49 -12.75
N ALA A 69 -3.84 6.42 -12.26
CA ALA A 69 -4.39 5.09 -12.44
C ALA A 69 -4.34 4.31 -11.11
N VAL A 70 -5.37 3.51 -10.90
CA VAL A 70 -5.43 2.51 -9.83
C VAL A 70 -5.83 1.20 -10.48
N HIS A 71 -5.07 0.14 -10.22
CA HIS A 71 -5.36 -1.20 -10.69
C HIS A 71 -5.42 -2.17 -9.51
N VAL A 72 -6.38 -3.06 -9.53
CA VAL A 72 -6.56 -4.12 -8.52
C VAL A 72 -6.76 -5.43 -9.25
N ASP A 73 -5.92 -6.41 -8.94
CA ASP A 73 -6.02 -7.80 -9.39
C ASP A 73 -6.09 -8.72 -8.17
N ILE A 74 -7.15 -9.51 -8.08
CA ILE A 74 -7.41 -10.46 -6.99
C ILE A 74 -7.66 -11.83 -7.58
N SER A 75 -7.00 -12.82 -7.01
CA SER A 75 -7.21 -14.24 -7.25
C SER A 75 -7.20 -15.00 -5.92
N PRO A 76 -7.57 -16.28 -5.87
CA PRO A 76 -7.49 -17.06 -4.63
C PRO A 76 -6.09 -17.18 -4.03
N SER A 77 -5.04 -17.00 -4.82
CA SER A 77 -3.64 -17.14 -4.38
C SER A 77 -2.90 -15.82 -4.21
N GLU A 78 -3.45 -14.73 -4.73
CA GLU A 78 -2.76 -13.45 -4.76
C GLU A 78 -3.75 -12.29 -4.83
N ALA A 79 -3.41 -11.20 -4.16
CA ALA A 79 -4.08 -9.92 -4.33
C ALA A 79 -3.02 -8.84 -4.57
N VAL A 80 -3.15 -8.10 -5.66
CA VAL A 80 -2.25 -6.99 -6.02
C VAL A 80 -3.05 -5.72 -6.20
N ALA A 81 -2.59 -4.64 -5.61
CA ALA A 81 -3.10 -3.31 -5.85
C ALA A 81 -1.96 -2.39 -6.29
N SER A 82 -2.19 -1.59 -7.30
CA SER A 82 -1.23 -0.55 -7.71
C SER A 82 -1.91 0.79 -7.90
N ALA A 83 -1.16 1.85 -7.65
CA ALA A 83 -1.56 3.22 -7.96
C ALA A 83 -0.39 3.94 -8.62
N SER A 84 -0.67 4.78 -9.61
CA SER A 84 0.35 5.58 -10.28
C SER A 84 -0.14 6.98 -10.63
N MET A 85 0.81 7.90 -10.71
CA MET A 85 0.62 9.25 -11.23
C MET A 85 1.71 9.52 -12.25
N GLU A 86 1.31 9.96 -13.43
CA GLU A 86 2.19 10.34 -14.52
C GLU A 86 1.91 11.77 -14.99
N ILE A 87 2.95 12.46 -15.45
CA ILE A 87 2.86 13.77 -16.12
C ILE A 87 3.60 13.63 -17.44
N ALA A 88 2.93 13.89 -18.56
CA ALA A 88 3.49 13.78 -19.91
C ALA A 88 4.18 12.41 -20.14
N SER A 89 3.56 11.34 -19.64
CA SER A 89 4.07 9.94 -19.67
C SER A 89 5.33 9.69 -18.84
N ALA A 90 5.78 10.65 -18.03
CA ALA A 90 6.81 10.43 -17.02
C ALA A 90 6.17 9.98 -15.72
N ASN A 91 6.62 8.85 -15.17
CA ASN A 91 6.14 8.37 -13.86
C ASN A 91 6.67 9.27 -12.76
N ILE A 92 5.77 9.92 -12.03
CA ILE A 92 6.09 10.77 -10.87
C ILE A 92 6.07 9.95 -9.60
N VAL A 93 5.04 9.12 -9.42
CA VAL A 93 4.93 8.20 -8.31
C VAL A 93 4.17 6.95 -8.73
N SER A 94 4.65 5.80 -8.31
CA SER A 94 3.90 4.56 -8.38
C SER A 94 4.07 3.77 -7.09
N VAL A 95 3.00 3.09 -6.69
CA VAL A 95 2.99 2.19 -5.53
C VAL A 95 2.35 0.89 -5.98
N VAL A 96 2.99 -0.22 -5.65
CA VAL A 96 2.44 -1.57 -5.84
C VAL A 96 2.48 -2.27 -4.49
N ALA A 97 1.35 -2.83 -4.07
CA ALA A 97 1.24 -3.68 -2.90
C ALA A 97 0.69 -5.04 -3.30
N GLY A 98 1.28 -6.09 -2.78
CA GLY A 98 0.89 -7.47 -3.07
C GLY A 98 0.76 -8.32 -1.81
N LEU A 99 -0.21 -9.22 -1.82
CA LEU A 99 -0.39 -10.26 -0.81
C LEU A 99 -0.36 -11.62 -1.49
N GLN A 100 0.39 -12.55 -0.94
CA GLN A 100 0.28 -13.98 -1.28
C GLN A 100 -0.68 -14.64 -0.30
N LEU A 101 -1.60 -15.42 -0.82
CA LEU A 101 -2.66 -16.05 -0.05
C LEU A 101 -2.56 -17.58 -0.13
N ASP A 102 -2.97 -18.24 0.94
CA ASP A 102 -3.20 -19.69 0.93
C ASP A 102 -4.53 -20.01 0.24
N ALA A 103 -4.45 -20.33 -1.04
CA ALA A 103 -5.62 -20.59 -1.88
C ALA A 103 -6.55 -21.70 -1.32
N SER A 104 -6.03 -22.58 -0.45
CA SER A 104 -6.84 -23.64 0.17
C SER A 104 -7.80 -23.13 1.25
N LYS A 105 -7.53 -21.93 1.79
CA LYS A 105 -8.34 -21.26 2.82
C LYS A 105 -9.27 -20.21 2.24
N VAL A 106 -8.97 -19.69 1.05
CA VAL A 106 -9.72 -18.61 0.41
C VAL A 106 -10.99 -19.17 -0.23
N ASN A 107 -12.15 -18.69 0.18
CA ASN A 107 -13.46 -19.07 -0.37
C ASN A 107 -14.49 -17.93 -0.19
N PRO A 108 -15.61 -17.92 -0.96
CA PRO A 108 -16.59 -16.82 -0.93
C PRO A 108 -17.34 -16.61 0.40
N GLN A 109 -17.27 -17.55 1.33
CA GLN A 109 -17.92 -17.49 2.63
C GLN A 109 -16.96 -17.21 3.78
N MET A 110 -15.67 -16.97 3.50
CA MET A 110 -14.66 -16.71 4.53
C MET A 110 -14.99 -15.42 5.30
N THR A 111 -14.67 -15.43 6.59
CA THR A 111 -14.71 -14.26 7.45
C THR A 111 -13.47 -13.39 7.26
N GLU A 112 -13.45 -12.20 7.87
CA GLU A 112 -12.25 -11.35 7.90
C GLU A 112 -11.07 -12.05 8.58
N ASP A 113 -11.32 -12.76 9.69
CA ASP A 113 -10.31 -13.53 10.40
C ASP A 113 -9.75 -14.67 9.54
N ASP A 114 -10.58 -15.35 8.75
CA ASP A 114 -10.16 -16.38 7.81
C ASP A 114 -9.28 -15.78 6.69
N LEU A 115 -9.64 -14.59 6.20
CA LEU A 115 -8.84 -13.89 5.21
C LEU A 115 -7.47 -13.52 5.78
N ILE A 116 -7.41 -12.90 6.97
CA ILE A 116 -6.16 -12.59 7.66
C ILE A 116 -5.32 -13.85 7.86
N ALA A 117 -5.94 -14.95 8.30
CA ALA A 117 -5.26 -16.25 8.49
C ALA A 117 -4.80 -16.91 7.18
N SER A 118 -5.28 -16.45 6.03
CA SER A 118 -4.86 -16.93 4.71
C SER A 118 -3.62 -16.20 4.16
N ILE A 119 -3.26 -15.03 4.70
CA ILE A 119 -2.14 -14.23 4.21
C ILE A 119 -0.82 -14.92 4.56
N LEU A 120 -0.04 -15.27 3.55
CA LEU A 120 1.27 -15.90 3.70
C LEU A 120 2.40 -14.88 3.76
N SER A 121 2.37 -13.91 2.84
CA SER A 121 3.38 -12.85 2.75
C SER A 121 2.79 -11.57 2.18
N ALA A 122 3.48 -10.46 2.42
CA ALA A 122 3.16 -9.16 1.85
C ALA A 122 4.40 -8.54 1.19
N THR A 123 4.17 -7.77 0.14
CA THR A 123 5.19 -6.98 -0.55
C THR A 123 4.69 -5.58 -0.83
N THR A 124 5.59 -4.61 -0.86
CA THR A 124 5.28 -3.26 -1.35
C THR A 124 6.47 -2.72 -2.13
N THR A 125 6.19 -1.93 -3.15
CA THR A 125 7.21 -1.19 -3.89
C THR A 125 6.65 0.18 -4.23
N SER A 126 7.38 1.21 -3.85
CA SER A 126 7.08 2.60 -4.21
C SER A 126 8.22 3.16 -5.03
N VAL A 127 7.91 3.83 -6.14
CA VAL A 127 8.90 4.50 -6.99
C VAL A 127 8.53 5.97 -7.11
N VAL A 128 9.49 6.85 -6.87
CA VAL A 128 9.33 8.31 -6.95
C VAL A 128 10.25 8.87 -8.03
N ASN A 129 9.69 9.69 -8.92
CA ASN A 129 10.38 10.30 -10.07
C ASN A 129 11.19 9.32 -10.92
N SER A 130 10.75 8.07 -11.00
CA SER A 130 11.45 6.98 -11.69
C SER A 130 12.90 6.76 -11.19
N GLN A 131 13.28 7.32 -10.07
CA GLN A 131 14.68 7.29 -9.56
C GLN A 131 14.81 6.61 -8.20
N LEU A 132 13.99 6.97 -7.24
CA LEU A 132 14.02 6.39 -5.90
C LEU A 132 13.02 5.26 -5.80
N MET A 133 13.47 4.09 -5.38
CA MET A 133 12.63 2.95 -5.08
C MET A 133 12.71 2.61 -3.59
N VAL A 134 11.57 2.44 -2.97
CA VAL A 134 11.42 1.86 -1.62
C VAL A 134 10.69 0.54 -1.78
N ALA A 135 11.34 -0.56 -1.42
CA ALA A 135 10.76 -1.90 -1.51
C ALA A 135 10.71 -2.55 -0.14
N GLY A 136 9.54 -3.07 0.21
CA GLY A 136 9.30 -3.76 1.47
C GLY A 136 8.78 -5.19 1.25
N THR A 137 9.20 -6.11 2.10
CA THR A 137 8.70 -7.49 2.12
C THR A 137 8.46 -7.94 3.55
N ALA A 138 7.38 -8.71 3.74
CA ALA A 138 7.08 -9.44 4.97
C ALA A 138 6.75 -10.89 4.59
N PRO A 139 7.75 -11.78 4.48
CA PRO A 139 7.59 -13.11 3.91
C PRO A 139 6.86 -14.09 4.84
N LYS A 140 6.61 -13.74 6.09
CA LYS A 140 6.07 -14.63 7.14
C LYS A 140 5.06 -13.90 8.02
N ILE A 141 3.99 -13.39 7.41
CA ILE A 141 2.98 -12.59 8.10
C ILE A 141 2.38 -13.32 9.31
N GLN A 142 2.05 -14.61 9.19
CA GLN A 142 1.44 -15.36 10.30
C GLN A 142 2.38 -15.51 11.50
N GLU A 143 3.68 -15.73 11.25
CA GLU A 143 4.67 -15.77 12.34
C GLU A 143 4.82 -14.39 13.00
N MET A 144 4.81 -13.30 12.21
CA MET A 144 4.86 -11.93 12.72
C MET A 144 3.64 -11.61 13.59
N ILE A 145 2.41 -11.88 13.11
CA ILE A 145 1.18 -11.66 13.87
C ILE A 145 1.20 -12.47 15.18
N TYR A 146 1.62 -13.73 15.12
CA TYR A 146 1.77 -14.55 16.33
C TYR A 146 2.78 -13.95 17.31
N ALA A 147 3.94 -13.50 16.85
CA ALA A 147 4.95 -12.87 17.69
C ALA A 147 4.43 -11.57 18.34
N LEU A 148 3.75 -10.70 17.58
CA LEU A 148 3.13 -9.47 18.10
C LEU A 148 2.09 -9.77 19.19
N ASN A 149 1.20 -10.74 18.95
CA ASN A 149 0.15 -11.12 19.90
C ASN A 149 0.69 -11.79 21.18
N ASN A 150 1.93 -12.24 21.18
CA ASN A 150 2.58 -12.89 22.33
C ASN A 150 3.67 -12.03 23.00
N ILE A 151 3.74 -10.73 22.69
CA ILE A 151 4.61 -9.81 23.41
C ILE A 151 4.18 -9.78 24.89
N ASN A 152 5.13 -10.10 25.76
CA ASN A 152 4.95 -10.04 27.20
C ASN A 152 5.85 -8.93 27.77
N ALA A 153 5.28 -7.79 28.07
CA ALA A 153 5.98 -6.61 28.56
C ALA A 153 5.26 -6.05 29.82
N SER A 154 6.03 -5.49 30.72
CA SER A 154 5.53 -4.91 31.97
C SER A 154 5.33 -3.40 31.87
N THR A 155 5.92 -2.77 30.88
CA THR A 155 5.85 -1.33 30.63
C THR A 155 5.64 -1.05 29.14
N ASP A 156 5.11 0.12 28.80
CA ASP A 156 4.97 0.58 27.42
C ASP A 156 6.31 0.56 26.67
N LYS A 157 7.37 1.01 27.34
CA LYS A 157 8.71 1.00 26.76
C LYS A 157 9.19 -0.41 26.38
N GLU A 158 9.02 -1.38 27.30
CA GLU A 158 9.37 -2.77 27.02
C GLU A 158 8.52 -3.34 25.89
N TYR A 159 7.24 -2.96 25.81
CA TYR A 159 6.35 -3.35 24.73
C TYR A 159 6.83 -2.80 23.38
N ALA A 160 7.09 -1.49 23.29
CA ALA A 160 7.56 -0.84 22.05
C ALA A 160 8.92 -1.40 21.59
N ILE A 161 9.85 -1.71 22.52
CA ILE A 161 11.12 -2.37 22.18
C ILE A 161 10.89 -3.75 21.58
N ALA A 162 10.00 -4.55 22.19
CA ALA A 162 9.70 -5.90 21.70
C ALA A 162 8.97 -5.86 20.37
N GLU A 163 8.04 -4.95 20.19
CA GLU A 163 7.29 -4.73 18.95
C GLU A 163 8.22 -4.32 17.80
N ALA A 164 9.11 -3.34 18.01
CA ALA A 164 10.11 -2.94 17.03
C ALA A 164 11.03 -4.11 16.63
N ALA A 165 11.42 -4.94 17.60
CA ALA A 165 12.23 -6.14 17.33
C ALA A 165 11.48 -7.16 16.45
N VAL A 166 10.16 -7.35 16.65
CA VAL A 166 9.33 -8.22 15.81
C VAL A 166 9.27 -7.67 14.38
N TYR A 167 8.99 -6.37 14.19
CA TYR A 167 8.98 -5.79 12.85
C TYR A 167 10.33 -5.98 12.13
N ASN A 168 11.44 -5.66 12.80
CA ASN A 168 12.79 -5.82 12.23
C ASN A 168 13.17 -7.28 11.95
N GLN A 169 12.55 -8.24 12.64
CA GLN A 169 12.78 -9.67 12.39
C GLN A 169 12.01 -10.19 11.17
N TYR A 170 10.79 -9.68 10.95
CA TYR A 170 9.86 -10.24 9.96
C TYR A 170 9.66 -9.36 8.73
N MET A 171 10.13 -8.13 8.75
CA MET A 171 10.05 -7.20 7.62
C MET A 171 11.44 -6.84 7.13
N ASP A 172 11.57 -6.68 5.81
CA ASP A 172 12.76 -6.16 5.15
C ASP A 172 12.31 -5.00 4.24
N VAL A 173 12.76 -3.79 4.55
CA VAL A 173 12.42 -2.59 3.79
C VAL A 173 13.69 -1.89 3.38
N ASN A 174 13.87 -1.73 2.07
CA ASN A 174 15.09 -1.19 1.49
C ASN A 174 14.82 0.02 0.60
N MET A 175 15.74 0.96 0.58
CA MET A 175 15.77 2.13 -0.29
C MET A 175 16.91 2.02 -1.27
N GLN A 176 16.65 2.18 -2.57
CA GLN A 176 17.67 2.12 -3.61
C GLN A 176 17.33 3.04 -4.78
N TYR A 177 18.30 3.39 -5.59
CA TYR A 177 18.04 4.03 -6.87
C TYR A 177 17.60 2.98 -7.90
N THR A 178 16.63 3.35 -8.74
CA THR A 178 16.17 2.47 -9.82
C THR A 178 17.33 2.18 -10.78
N GLY A 179 17.59 0.90 -11.00
CA GLY A 179 18.69 0.44 -11.88
C GLY A 179 19.99 0.06 -11.17
N ASP A 180 20.23 0.49 -9.94
CA ASP A 180 21.48 0.16 -9.24
C ASP A 180 21.46 -1.24 -8.61
N GLY A 181 20.28 -1.71 -8.19
CA GLY A 181 20.09 -3.04 -7.58
C GLY A 181 20.75 -3.21 -6.20
N VAL A 182 21.36 -2.15 -5.66
CA VAL A 182 22.03 -2.15 -4.35
C VAL A 182 21.35 -1.12 -3.45
N PRO A 183 20.78 -1.53 -2.31
CA PRO A 183 20.23 -0.60 -1.34
C PRO A 183 21.30 0.33 -0.77
N PHE A 184 20.99 1.63 -0.72
CA PHE A 184 21.82 2.61 -0.02
C PHE A 184 21.36 2.84 1.42
N ALA A 185 20.12 2.46 1.74
CA ALA A 185 19.56 2.51 3.08
C ALA A 185 18.53 1.38 3.28
N SER A 186 18.30 1.01 4.53
CA SER A 186 17.17 0.22 4.99
C SER A 186 16.23 1.08 5.82
N VAL A 187 15.00 0.60 6.04
CA VAL A 187 14.06 1.17 7.00
C VAL A 187 13.89 0.17 8.12
N GLU A 188 14.19 0.58 9.34
CA GLU A 188 14.05 -0.24 10.54
C GLU A 188 12.99 0.37 11.46
N ALA A 189 12.39 -0.46 12.29
CA ALA A 189 11.51 -0.03 13.36
C ALA A 189 12.32 0.28 14.62
N GLN A 190 12.02 1.40 15.30
CA GLN A 190 12.62 1.71 16.59
C GLN A 190 11.57 2.26 17.56
N PRO A 191 11.72 1.98 18.87
CA PRO A 191 10.87 2.60 19.89
C PRO A 191 11.25 4.07 20.05
N TYR A 192 10.25 4.94 20.18
CA TYR A 192 10.44 6.34 20.52
C TYR A 192 9.49 6.78 21.63
N LEU A 193 9.89 7.77 22.42
CA LEU A 193 9.03 8.39 23.44
C LEU A 193 8.09 9.38 22.76
N GLU A 194 6.81 9.02 22.66
CA GLU A 194 5.80 9.89 22.03
C GLU A 194 5.47 11.08 22.93
N TYR A 195 5.15 10.80 24.20
CA TYR A 195 4.92 11.85 25.21
C TYR A 195 5.14 11.32 26.63
N GLU A 196 5.37 12.25 27.55
CA GLU A 196 5.46 11.99 28.98
C GLU A 196 4.60 12.98 29.76
N TYR A 197 4.07 12.54 30.86
CA TYR A 197 3.36 13.44 31.81
C TYR A 197 3.47 12.94 33.23
N SER A 198 3.27 13.87 34.20
CA SER A 198 3.26 13.55 35.61
C SER A 198 1.90 13.86 36.23
N TYR A 199 1.40 12.95 37.06
CA TYR A 199 0.21 13.15 37.83
C TYR A 199 0.51 12.82 39.34
N GLY A 200 0.51 13.84 40.17
CA GLY A 200 1.01 13.72 41.54
C GLY A 200 2.50 13.37 41.55
N ASP A 201 2.84 12.33 42.30
CA ASP A 201 4.22 11.82 42.40
C ASP A 201 4.53 10.72 41.35
N THR A 202 3.60 10.42 40.46
CA THR A 202 3.76 9.37 39.44
C THR A 202 4.10 9.99 38.10
N HIS A 203 5.17 9.47 37.49
CA HIS A 203 5.60 9.82 36.15
C HIS A 203 5.17 8.74 35.18
N TYR A 204 4.61 9.13 34.01
CA TYR A 204 4.12 8.25 32.96
C TYR A 204 4.85 8.59 31.69
N GLU A 205 5.33 7.55 30.99
CA GLU A 205 5.99 7.62 29.68
C GLU A 205 5.18 6.77 28.71
N TYR A 206 4.88 7.32 27.54
CA TYR A 206 4.19 6.64 26.45
C TYR A 206 5.16 6.42 25.29
N TYR A 207 5.33 5.17 24.90
CA TYR A 207 6.22 4.78 23.83
C TYR A 207 5.45 4.19 22.65
N GLU A 208 5.87 4.55 21.44
CA GLU A 208 5.39 3.96 20.18
C GLU A 208 6.57 3.43 19.37
N VAL A 209 6.27 2.82 18.22
CA VAL A 209 7.26 2.36 17.25
C VAL A 209 7.19 3.25 16.03
N GLU A 210 8.34 3.82 15.64
CA GLU A 210 8.47 4.60 14.41
C GLU A 210 9.40 3.93 13.40
N PRO A 211 9.19 4.15 12.09
CA PRO A 211 10.15 3.76 11.07
C PRO A 211 11.31 4.76 11.01
N VAL A 212 12.54 4.26 10.93
CA VAL A 212 13.76 5.06 10.75
C VAL A 212 14.54 4.60 9.53
N ILE A 213 15.15 5.55 8.83
CA ILE A 213 16.06 5.30 7.71
C ILE A 213 17.44 5.07 8.26
N VAL A 214 18.07 3.94 7.90
CA VAL A 214 19.41 3.56 8.31
C VAL A 214 20.30 3.49 7.07
N PHE A 215 21.28 4.41 6.95
CA PHE A 215 22.15 4.47 5.79
C PHE A 215 23.26 3.40 5.83
N ALA A 216 23.43 2.67 4.73
CA ALA A 216 24.42 1.60 4.61
C ALA A 216 25.88 2.12 4.66
N SER A 217 26.12 3.39 4.33
CA SER A 217 27.45 3.98 4.26
C SER A 217 28.12 4.18 5.63
N ASP A 218 27.35 4.56 6.65
CA ASP A 218 27.88 5.00 7.95
C ASP A 218 27.01 4.59 9.14
N ASN A 219 25.90 3.88 8.89
CA ASN A 219 24.89 3.51 9.87
C ASN A 219 24.22 4.71 10.57
N SER A 220 24.26 5.90 9.95
CA SER A 220 23.47 7.04 10.44
C SER A 220 21.98 6.73 10.38
N ARG A 221 21.23 7.25 11.35
CA ARG A 221 19.81 7.00 11.53
C ARG A 221 19.03 8.31 11.54
N TYR A 222 17.94 8.35 10.83
CA TYR A 222 17.04 9.51 10.74
C TYR A 222 15.61 9.02 10.79
N SER A 223 14.75 9.71 11.55
CA SER A 223 13.31 9.57 11.35
C SER A 223 12.93 10.06 9.94
N PHE A 224 11.77 9.68 9.43
CA PHE A 224 11.31 10.19 8.14
C PHE A 224 11.16 11.72 8.18
N GLU A 225 10.69 12.26 9.31
CA GLU A 225 10.54 13.71 9.48
C GLU A 225 11.90 14.43 9.43
N GLU A 226 12.90 13.96 10.18
CA GLU A 226 14.25 14.54 10.17
C GLU A 226 14.86 14.46 8.78
N TYR A 227 14.82 13.31 8.13
CA TYR A 227 15.41 13.12 6.81
C TYR A 227 14.79 14.06 5.75
N PHE A 228 13.47 14.14 5.70
CA PHE A 228 12.79 14.97 4.71
C PHE A 228 12.87 16.47 5.03
N ASN A 229 13.02 16.86 6.29
CA ASN A 229 13.22 18.26 6.67
C ASN A 229 14.66 18.73 6.45
N GLU A 230 15.67 17.90 6.78
CA GLU A 230 17.08 18.25 6.61
C GLU A 230 17.54 18.20 5.15
N ALA A 231 17.01 17.30 4.35
CA ALA A 231 17.40 17.10 2.95
C ALA A 231 16.87 18.15 1.96
N ASP A 232 16.25 19.26 2.43
CA ASP A 232 15.67 20.32 1.57
C ASP A 232 14.65 19.79 0.54
N PHE A 233 14.03 18.60 0.82
CA PHE A 233 13.01 18.01 -0.05
C PHE A 233 11.80 18.93 -0.28
N GLY A 234 11.55 19.87 0.63
CA GLY A 234 10.57 20.94 0.44
C GLY A 234 10.80 21.81 -0.81
N ASN A 235 12.04 21.87 -1.31
CA ASN A 235 12.40 22.60 -2.53
C ASN A 235 12.28 21.76 -3.82
N VAL A 236 12.17 20.43 -3.70
CA VAL A 236 12.03 19.52 -4.86
C VAL A 236 10.59 19.43 -5.35
N LEU A 237 9.63 19.79 -4.50
CA LEU A 237 8.19 19.74 -4.80
C LEU A 237 7.60 21.11 -5.18
N GLN A 238 8.42 22.17 -5.25
CA GLN A 238 8.07 23.47 -5.80
C GLN A 238 8.48 23.56 -7.28
#